data_24cc9092c4bb25c298e56d0140b7fd13
#
_entry.id   24cc9092c4bb25c298e56d0140b7fd13
#
_cell.length_a   1.000
_cell.length_b   1.000
_cell.length_c   1.000
_cell.angle_alpha   90.00
_cell.angle_beta   90.00
_cell.angle_gamma   90.00
#
_symmetry.space_group_name_H-M   'P 1'
#
loop_
_entity.id
_entity.type
_entity.pdbx_description
1 polymer ?
#
loop_
_entity_poly.entity_id
_entity_poly.type
_entity_poly.pdbx_seq_one_letter_code
_entity_poly.pdbx_strand_id
1 'polypeptide(L)'
;MFSKIPLTALRVFESSARLGTFKAAADELAVTPAAVSHQIKSLEGRLGVLLFERNAGGVRLTGDGERLFRACHDALLGLSRGLDAVRPDAGGARALVLTTTPAFAAMWLIPRLGRFRGVDPHLNIKVETGNALVDLERDARVDLAIRATSRTFPALHEIALIDEYFGAYAARGFDAHRSGERLDLIETVWETPLPTTIDWPSWCRAAGRDAWLERAVFRHYDDEQYALQAVLHGQGIALASSVLAAEHVERGALAPIEPSVRLDGARFVALCRPGRE
;
A
#
# COMPACT_ATOMS: atom_id res chain seq x y z
N MET A 1 26.82 -20.05 20.86
CA MET A 1 25.46 -20.44 20.55
C MET A 1 25.19 -20.57 19.03
N PHE A 2 25.83 -19.75 18.18
CA PHE A 2 25.66 -19.78 16.72
C PHE A 2 26.40 -20.87 15.94
N SER A 3 27.26 -21.66 16.60
CA SER A 3 28.16 -22.62 15.92
C SER A 3 27.50 -23.92 15.37
N LYS A 4 26.26 -24.17 15.71
CA LYS A 4 25.59 -25.46 15.37
C LYS A 4 24.66 -25.42 14.15
N ILE A 5 24.19 -24.25 13.72
CA ILE A 5 23.28 -24.11 12.58
C ILE A 5 23.97 -23.26 11.51
N PRO A 6 24.21 -23.79 10.30
CA PRO A 6 24.80 -23.03 9.21
C PRO A 6 23.90 -21.89 8.75
N LEU A 7 24.46 -20.71 8.52
CA LEU A 7 23.71 -19.56 7.98
C LEU A 7 23.06 -19.85 6.61
N THR A 8 23.73 -20.69 5.81
CA THR A 8 23.19 -21.17 4.54
C THR A 8 21.88 -21.93 4.69
N ALA A 9 21.72 -22.75 5.74
CA ALA A 9 20.49 -23.45 6.01
C ALA A 9 19.35 -22.50 6.40
N LEU A 10 19.66 -21.45 7.17
CA LEU A 10 18.69 -20.39 7.53
C LEU A 10 18.28 -19.56 6.31
N ARG A 11 19.21 -19.24 5.39
CA ARG A 11 18.88 -18.56 4.11
C ARG A 11 17.97 -19.42 3.25
N VAL A 12 18.28 -20.71 3.10
CA VAL A 12 17.46 -21.66 2.33
C VAL A 12 16.06 -21.79 2.94
N PHE A 13 15.97 -21.84 4.25
CA PHE A 13 14.70 -21.90 4.97
C PHE A 13 13.89 -20.61 4.75
N GLU A 14 14.47 -19.43 4.93
CA GLU A 14 13.82 -18.15 4.72
C GLU A 14 13.28 -18.02 3.30
N SER A 15 14.13 -18.27 2.28
CA SER A 15 13.73 -18.18 0.88
C SER A 15 12.60 -19.16 0.54
N SER A 16 12.66 -20.40 1.06
CA SER A 16 11.60 -21.41 0.88
C SER A 16 10.28 -21.01 1.52
N ALA A 17 10.34 -20.40 2.69
CA ALA A 17 9.17 -19.93 3.43
C ALA A 17 8.50 -18.75 2.73
N ARG A 18 9.29 -17.77 2.29
CA ARG A 18 8.80 -16.57 1.62
C ARG A 18 8.21 -16.87 0.23
N LEU A 19 8.85 -17.73 -0.54
CA LEU A 19 8.44 -18.04 -1.91
C LEU A 19 7.41 -19.19 -2.02
N GLY A 20 7.15 -19.91 -0.92
CA GLY A 20 6.13 -20.97 -0.85
C GLY A 20 6.45 -22.23 -1.63
N THR A 21 7.59 -22.32 -2.34
CA THR A 21 8.04 -23.52 -3.06
C THR A 21 9.55 -23.69 -3.01
N PHE A 22 10.00 -24.95 -2.92
CA PHE A 22 11.44 -25.26 -2.95
C PHE A 22 12.08 -24.99 -4.33
N LYS A 23 11.28 -25.03 -5.40
CA LYS A 23 11.75 -24.71 -6.75
C LYS A 23 12.08 -23.20 -6.85
N ALA A 24 11.18 -22.32 -6.45
CA ALA A 24 11.41 -20.88 -6.48
C ALA A 24 12.59 -20.47 -5.58
N ALA A 25 12.73 -21.09 -4.41
CA ALA A 25 13.89 -20.86 -3.53
C ALA A 25 15.21 -21.34 -4.17
N ALA A 26 15.18 -22.45 -4.89
CA ALA A 26 16.34 -22.97 -5.61
C ALA A 26 16.79 -22.02 -6.73
N ASP A 27 15.83 -21.49 -7.49
CA ASP A 27 16.07 -20.52 -8.55
C ASP A 27 16.66 -19.21 -7.98
N GLU A 28 16.10 -18.69 -6.87
CA GLU A 28 16.61 -17.48 -6.19
C GLU A 28 18.03 -17.66 -5.67
N LEU A 29 18.35 -18.83 -5.11
CA LEU A 29 19.63 -19.09 -4.47
C LEU A 29 20.68 -19.69 -5.43
N ALA A 30 20.33 -19.88 -6.70
CA ALA A 30 21.18 -20.50 -7.73
C ALA A 30 21.69 -21.90 -7.31
N VAL A 31 20.80 -22.73 -6.75
CA VAL A 31 21.06 -24.11 -6.34
C VAL A 31 20.02 -25.07 -6.92
N THR A 32 20.17 -26.37 -6.70
CA THR A 32 19.18 -27.35 -7.14
C THR A 32 18.03 -27.50 -6.13
N PRO A 33 16.80 -27.81 -6.55
CA PRO A 33 15.69 -28.11 -5.63
C PRO A 33 15.99 -29.26 -4.66
N ALA A 34 16.83 -30.24 -5.09
CA ALA A 34 17.30 -31.31 -4.24
C ALA A 34 18.20 -30.82 -3.11
N ALA A 35 19.08 -29.86 -3.40
CA ALA A 35 19.93 -29.20 -2.39
C ALA A 35 19.10 -28.43 -1.37
N VAL A 36 18.09 -27.68 -1.82
CA VAL A 36 17.13 -27.00 -0.94
C VAL A 36 16.44 -27.99 -0.01
N SER A 37 15.84 -29.07 -0.58
CA SER A 37 15.16 -30.10 0.22
C SER A 37 16.09 -30.77 1.25
N HIS A 38 17.35 -31.01 0.88
CA HIS A 38 18.34 -31.60 1.77
C HIS A 38 18.70 -30.64 2.93
N GLN A 39 18.91 -29.33 2.63
CA GLN A 39 19.21 -28.31 3.63
C GLN A 39 18.06 -28.15 4.63
N ILE A 40 16.81 -28.15 4.16
CA ILE A 40 15.62 -28.07 5.02
C ILE A 40 15.53 -29.30 5.93
N LYS A 41 15.64 -30.51 5.39
CA LYS A 41 15.64 -31.74 6.20
C LYS A 41 16.77 -31.75 7.26
N SER A 42 17.96 -31.28 6.88
CA SER A 42 19.08 -31.17 7.83
C SER A 42 18.78 -30.17 8.95
N LEU A 43 18.13 -29.04 8.63
CA LEU A 43 17.74 -28.04 9.61
C LEU A 43 16.67 -28.59 10.56
N GLU A 44 15.61 -29.20 10.03
CA GLU A 44 14.55 -29.85 10.80
C GLU A 44 15.11 -30.95 11.72
N GLY A 45 15.99 -31.80 11.20
CA GLY A 45 16.68 -32.84 11.98
C GLY A 45 17.53 -32.30 13.14
N ARG A 46 18.16 -31.14 12.96
CA ARG A 46 18.95 -30.46 14.02
C ARG A 46 18.07 -29.80 15.07
N LEU A 47 16.90 -29.30 14.67
CA LEU A 47 15.94 -28.63 15.55
C LEU A 47 15.00 -29.63 16.24
N GLY A 48 14.84 -30.83 15.68
CA GLY A 48 13.94 -31.86 16.18
C GLY A 48 12.46 -31.57 15.90
N VAL A 49 12.16 -30.60 15.03
CA VAL A 49 10.79 -30.19 14.66
C VAL A 49 10.67 -30.04 13.15
N LEU A 50 9.47 -30.25 12.61
CA LEU A 50 9.16 -29.95 11.22
C LEU A 50 8.85 -28.46 11.08
N LEU A 51 9.42 -27.84 10.05
CA LEU A 51 9.20 -26.43 9.74
C LEU A 51 8.21 -26.24 8.59
N PHE A 52 8.04 -27.28 7.75
CA PHE A 52 7.13 -27.28 6.62
C PHE A 52 6.20 -28.47 6.61
N GLU A 53 4.95 -28.21 6.21
CA GLU A 53 3.99 -29.20 5.74
C GLU A 53 4.03 -29.21 4.21
N ARG A 54 4.02 -30.43 3.60
CA ARG A 54 4.00 -30.61 2.16
C ARG A 54 2.57 -30.82 1.69
N ASN A 55 2.16 -30.08 0.68
CA ASN A 55 0.88 -30.25 0.03
C ASN A 55 1.05 -30.28 -1.51
N ALA A 56 -0.02 -30.55 -2.24
CA ALA A 56 0.02 -30.70 -3.71
C ALA A 56 0.43 -29.40 -4.45
N GLY A 57 0.34 -28.24 -3.80
CA GLY A 57 0.65 -26.93 -4.40
C GLY A 57 1.99 -26.32 -3.97
N GLY A 58 2.77 -27.01 -3.09
CA GLY A 58 4.03 -26.45 -2.58
C GLY A 58 4.30 -26.81 -1.12
N VAL A 59 4.87 -25.86 -0.38
CA VAL A 59 5.17 -26.02 1.05
C VAL A 59 4.48 -24.92 1.86
N ARG A 60 3.97 -25.28 3.04
CA ARG A 60 3.38 -24.37 4.01
C ARG A 60 4.17 -24.46 5.31
N LEU A 61 4.32 -23.34 6.01
CA LEU A 61 4.95 -23.34 7.32
C LEU A 61 4.09 -24.03 8.38
N THR A 62 4.74 -24.78 9.27
CA THR A 62 4.15 -25.19 10.55
C THR A 62 4.14 -24.04 11.54
N GLY A 63 3.51 -24.18 12.71
CA GLY A 63 3.57 -23.17 13.77
C GLY A 63 5.01 -22.90 14.26
N ASP A 64 5.88 -23.92 14.28
CA ASP A 64 7.31 -23.78 14.58
C ASP A 64 8.05 -23.09 13.43
N GLY A 65 7.68 -23.41 12.19
CA GLY A 65 8.18 -22.76 10.99
C GLY A 65 7.85 -21.27 10.97
N GLU A 66 6.64 -20.87 11.29
CA GLU A 66 6.23 -19.46 11.36
C GLU A 66 7.05 -18.67 12.39
N ARG A 67 7.26 -19.25 13.59
CA ARG A 67 8.07 -18.60 14.63
C ARG A 67 9.53 -18.42 14.19
N LEU A 68 10.12 -19.46 13.59
CA LEU A 68 11.49 -19.40 13.10
C LEU A 68 11.62 -18.45 11.91
N PHE A 69 10.62 -18.43 11.00
CA PHE A 69 10.64 -17.58 9.83
C PHE A 69 10.76 -16.10 10.21
N ARG A 70 9.94 -15.60 11.11
CA ARG A 70 10.01 -14.19 11.57
C ARG A 70 11.40 -13.85 12.07
N ALA A 71 11.94 -14.65 12.99
CA ALA A 71 13.26 -14.41 13.54
C ALA A 71 14.39 -14.46 12.51
N CYS A 72 14.35 -15.44 11.57
CA CYS A 72 15.35 -15.57 10.53
C CYS A 72 15.29 -14.43 9.51
N HIS A 73 14.09 -14.07 9.10
CA HIS A 73 13.86 -13.02 8.14
C HIS A 73 14.40 -11.68 8.64
N ASP A 74 14.05 -11.27 9.86
CA ASP A 74 14.53 -10.04 10.48
C ASP A 74 16.05 -10.02 10.66
N ALA A 75 16.63 -11.15 11.09
CA ALA A 75 18.08 -11.28 11.28
C ALA A 75 18.84 -11.17 9.95
N LEU A 76 18.40 -11.87 8.91
CA LEU A 76 19.04 -11.84 7.57
C LEU A 76 18.94 -10.46 6.93
N LEU A 77 17.86 -9.75 7.15
CA LEU A 77 17.73 -8.36 6.72
C LEU A 77 18.68 -7.44 7.49
N GLY A 78 18.78 -7.60 8.80
CA GLY A 78 19.75 -6.86 9.62
C GLY A 78 21.18 -7.06 9.10
N LEU A 79 21.54 -8.30 8.76
CA LEU A 79 22.83 -8.63 8.14
C LEU A 79 23.01 -7.97 6.78
N SER A 80 22.01 -8.03 5.89
CA SER A 80 22.07 -7.39 4.57
C SER A 80 22.33 -5.89 4.70
N ARG A 81 21.65 -5.23 5.63
CA ARG A 81 21.84 -3.79 5.91
C ARG A 81 23.22 -3.47 6.44
N GLY A 82 23.73 -4.31 7.34
CA GLY A 82 25.10 -4.15 7.84
C GLY A 82 26.14 -4.27 6.73
N LEU A 83 25.92 -5.21 5.80
CA LEU A 83 26.79 -5.40 4.64
C LEU A 83 26.70 -4.20 3.66
N ASP A 84 25.51 -3.68 3.44
CA ASP A 84 25.32 -2.50 2.58
C ASP A 84 25.97 -1.25 3.20
N ALA A 85 25.94 -1.10 4.53
CA ALA A 85 26.55 0.03 5.24
C ALA A 85 28.09 0.06 5.16
N VAL A 86 28.75 -1.10 4.96
CA VAL A 86 30.23 -1.20 4.88
C VAL A 86 30.76 -1.31 3.45
N ARG A 87 29.90 -1.33 2.43
CA ARG A 87 30.33 -1.32 1.03
C ARG A 87 30.91 0.04 0.67
N PRO A 88 32.14 0.12 0.10
CA PRO A 88 32.79 1.39 -0.24
C PRO A 88 32.01 2.24 -1.26
N ASP A 89 31.19 1.60 -2.10
CA ASP A 89 30.35 2.26 -3.11
C ASP A 89 28.95 2.66 -2.56
N ALA A 90 28.67 2.45 -1.29
CA ALA A 90 27.43 2.85 -0.63
C ALA A 90 27.35 4.38 -0.38
N GLY A 91 28.03 5.19 -1.17
CA GLY A 91 27.79 6.64 -1.26
C GLY A 91 26.41 7.00 -1.79
N GLY A 92 25.55 6.00 -2.09
CA GLY A 92 24.12 6.13 -2.29
C GLY A 92 23.40 6.06 -0.95
N ALA A 93 22.85 7.19 -0.50
CA ALA A 93 21.92 7.24 0.61
C ALA A 93 20.92 6.07 0.50
N ARG A 94 20.79 5.27 1.57
CA ARG A 94 19.82 4.16 1.63
C ARG A 94 18.44 4.69 1.24
N ALA A 95 17.85 4.11 0.22
CA ALA A 95 16.51 4.48 -0.16
C ALA A 95 15.52 3.95 0.87
N LEU A 96 14.73 4.83 1.47
CA LEU A 96 13.52 4.46 2.20
C LEU A 96 12.48 3.97 1.19
N VAL A 97 12.13 2.71 1.27
CA VAL A 97 11.09 2.14 0.39
C VAL A 97 9.73 2.35 1.01
N LEU A 98 8.96 3.24 0.41
CA LEU A 98 7.60 3.56 0.80
C LEU A 98 6.60 2.94 -0.18
N THR A 99 5.57 2.26 0.32
CA THR A 99 4.47 1.77 -0.52
C THR A 99 3.16 2.49 -0.20
N THR A 100 2.38 2.79 -1.24
CA THR A 100 1.05 3.39 -1.11
C THR A 100 0.18 3.07 -2.33
N THR A 101 -1.08 3.56 -2.36
CA THR A 101 -1.94 3.44 -3.54
C THR A 101 -1.47 4.38 -4.65
N PRO A 102 -1.71 4.04 -5.94
CA PRO A 102 -1.35 4.91 -7.06
C PRO A 102 -1.93 6.32 -6.93
N ALA A 103 -3.22 6.43 -6.60
CA ALA A 103 -3.90 7.71 -6.42
C ALA A 103 -3.24 8.57 -5.32
N PHE A 104 -2.97 7.99 -4.13
CA PHE A 104 -2.32 8.74 -3.05
C PHE A 104 -0.90 9.16 -3.42
N ALA A 105 -0.13 8.29 -4.08
CA ALA A 105 1.20 8.63 -4.56
C ALA A 105 1.17 9.85 -5.48
N ALA A 106 0.32 9.81 -6.52
CA ALA A 106 0.27 10.83 -7.55
C ALA A 106 -0.32 12.17 -7.04
N MET A 107 -1.41 12.11 -6.27
CA MET A 107 -2.20 13.29 -5.95
C MET A 107 -1.78 13.96 -4.64
N TRP A 108 -1.22 13.20 -3.69
CA TRP A 108 -0.88 13.74 -2.38
C TRP A 108 0.61 13.67 -2.03
N LEU A 109 1.24 12.49 -2.21
CA LEU A 109 2.60 12.26 -1.72
C LEU A 109 3.66 12.94 -2.59
N ILE A 110 3.70 12.62 -3.89
CA ILE A 110 4.73 13.13 -4.82
C ILE A 110 4.79 14.65 -4.84
N PRO A 111 3.68 15.40 -4.90
CA PRO A 111 3.73 16.86 -4.83
C PRO A 111 4.39 17.42 -3.56
N ARG A 112 4.36 16.65 -2.46
CA ARG A 112 4.91 17.05 -1.15
C ARG A 112 6.34 16.56 -0.89
N LEU A 113 6.82 15.54 -1.62
CA LEU A 113 8.18 15.02 -1.46
C LEU A 113 9.27 16.06 -1.74
N GLY A 114 8.98 17.04 -2.62
CA GLY A 114 9.91 18.15 -2.87
C GLY A 114 10.22 18.99 -1.63
N ARG A 115 9.23 19.17 -0.75
CA ARG A 115 9.40 19.88 0.53
C ARG A 115 10.21 19.08 1.54
N PHE A 116 10.09 17.75 1.50
CA PHE A 116 10.80 16.86 2.41
C PHE A 116 12.31 16.84 2.16
N ARG A 117 12.76 17.05 0.92
CA ARG A 117 14.19 17.20 0.60
C ARG A 117 14.86 18.36 1.32
N GLY A 118 14.09 19.39 1.70
CA GLY A 118 14.60 20.49 2.54
C GLY A 118 14.81 20.09 4.00
N VAL A 119 14.17 19.03 4.47
CA VAL A 119 14.27 18.51 5.84
C VAL A 119 15.42 17.51 5.95
N ASP A 120 15.52 16.58 5.01
CA ASP A 120 16.61 15.60 4.92
C ASP A 120 17.09 15.44 3.46
N PRO A 121 18.13 16.19 3.05
CA PRO A 121 18.67 16.13 1.69
C PRO A 121 19.31 14.78 1.32
N HIS A 122 19.70 13.99 2.32
CA HIS A 122 20.41 12.73 2.14
C HIS A 122 19.49 11.51 2.07
N LEU A 123 18.21 11.68 2.43
CA LEU A 123 17.24 10.59 2.34
C LEU A 123 16.81 10.38 0.90
N ASN A 124 17.15 9.21 0.37
CA ASN A 124 16.59 8.76 -0.90
C ASN A 124 15.28 8.01 -0.65
N ILE A 125 14.19 8.40 -1.31
CA ILE A 125 12.87 7.76 -1.17
C ILE A 125 12.53 7.05 -2.47
N LYS A 126 12.27 5.73 -2.36
CA LYS A 126 11.68 4.91 -3.42
C LYS A 126 10.20 4.73 -3.14
N VAL A 127 9.35 5.22 -4.02
CA VAL A 127 7.90 5.04 -3.91
C VAL A 127 7.49 3.85 -4.77
N GLU A 128 6.90 2.84 -4.16
CA GLU A 128 6.27 1.71 -4.84
C GLU A 128 4.74 1.82 -4.70
N THR A 129 4.01 1.58 -5.78
CA THR A 129 2.55 1.73 -5.78
C THR A 129 1.85 0.41 -6.01
N GLY A 130 0.71 0.23 -5.31
CA GLY A 130 -0.16 -0.93 -5.47
C GLY A 130 -1.37 -0.85 -4.53
N ASN A 131 -2.50 -1.44 -4.96
CA ASN A 131 -3.73 -1.45 -4.18
C ASN A 131 -3.73 -2.54 -3.10
N ALA A 132 -2.96 -3.62 -3.31
CA ALA A 132 -2.84 -4.69 -2.33
C ALA A 132 -2.10 -4.22 -1.07
N LEU A 133 -2.59 -4.65 0.08
CA LEU A 133 -1.88 -4.50 1.34
C LEU A 133 -0.60 -5.34 1.29
N VAL A 134 0.55 -4.69 1.44
CA VAL A 134 1.82 -5.38 1.60
C VAL A 134 1.91 -5.92 3.02
N ASP A 135 2.24 -7.18 3.16
CA ASP A 135 2.54 -7.79 4.44
C ASP A 135 3.92 -7.29 4.91
N LEU A 136 3.93 -6.22 5.71
CA LEU A 136 5.16 -5.61 6.23
C LEU A 136 5.94 -6.55 7.16
N GLU A 137 5.31 -7.56 7.75
CA GLU A 137 6.00 -8.57 8.55
C GLU A 137 6.81 -9.53 7.68
N ARG A 138 6.34 -9.78 6.44
CA ARG A 138 6.95 -10.72 5.49
C ARG A 138 7.76 -10.04 4.39
N ASP A 139 7.39 -8.84 3.97
CA ASP A 139 8.13 -8.10 2.94
C ASP A 139 8.97 -6.99 3.57
N ALA A 140 10.17 -7.36 3.94
CA ALA A 140 11.12 -6.46 4.56
C ALA A 140 11.85 -5.54 3.58
N ARG A 141 11.55 -5.59 2.30
CA ARG A 141 12.03 -4.60 1.31
C ARG A 141 11.30 -3.27 1.52
N VAL A 142 10.07 -3.31 2.03
CA VAL A 142 9.26 -2.13 2.31
C VAL A 142 9.52 -1.66 3.75
N ASP A 143 9.89 -0.40 3.90
CA ASP A 143 10.14 0.22 5.21
C ASP A 143 8.86 0.86 5.77
N LEU A 144 8.04 1.49 4.91
CA LEU A 144 6.85 2.24 5.30
C LEU A 144 5.70 1.96 4.33
N ALA A 145 4.51 1.74 4.85
CA ALA A 145 3.29 1.70 4.04
C ALA A 145 2.33 2.82 4.46
N ILE A 146 1.76 3.54 3.48
CA ILE A 146 0.68 4.49 3.74
C ILE A 146 -0.59 3.93 3.12
N ARG A 147 -1.64 3.81 3.92
CA ARG A 147 -2.93 3.25 3.49
C ARG A 147 -4.11 3.98 4.12
N ALA A 148 -5.18 4.13 3.35
CA ALA A 148 -6.49 4.48 3.90
C ALA A 148 -7.13 3.22 4.47
N THR A 149 -7.49 3.24 5.75
CA THR A 149 -8.02 2.06 6.43
C THR A 149 -8.87 2.42 7.64
N SER A 150 -9.85 1.58 7.94
CA SER A 150 -10.57 1.56 9.21
C SER A 150 -10.11 0.42 10.13
N ARG A 151 -9.14 -0.39 9.68
CA ARG A 151 -8.58 -1.50 10.47
C ARG A 151 -7.43 -1.00 11.33
N THR A 152 -7.19 -1.69 12.43
CA THR A 152 -6.00 -1.52 13.28
C THR A 152 -4.99 -2.62 12.99
N PHE A 153 -3.71 -2.32 13.18
CA PHE A 153 -2.58 -3.24 12.93
C PHE A 153 -1.73 -3.42 14.20
N PRO A 154 -2.20 -4.21 15.17
CA PRO A 154 -1.55 -4.30 16.50
C PRO A 154 -0.12 -4.85 16.48
N ALA A 155 0.28 -5.53 15.38
CA ALA A 155 1.64 -6.04 15.18
C ALA A 155 2.59 -5.00 14.55
N LEU A 156 2.08 -3.85 14.11
CA LEU A 156 2.83 -2.79 13.45
C LEU A 156 2.82 -1.52 14.29
N HIS A 157 3.81 -0.68 14.09
CA HIS A 157 3.74 0.70 14.57
C HIS A 157 2.86 1.49 13.61
N GLU A 158 1.79 2.09 14.13
CA GLU A 158 0.78 2.82 13.37
C GLU A 158 0.76 4.28 13.79
N ILE A 159 0.88 5.17 12.80
CA ILE A 159 0.72 6.62 13.01
C ILE A 159 -0.45 7.09 12.15
N ALA A 160 -1.45 7.69 12.80
CA ALA A 160 -2.55 8.36 12.11
C ALA A 160 -2.04 9.62 11.40
N LEU A 161 -2.34 9.75 10.11
CA LEU A 161 -1.88 10.87 9.29
C LEU A 161 -3.02 11.85 9.00
N ILE A 162 -4.08 11.41 8.33
CA ILE A 162 -5.13 12.27 7.80
C ILE A 162 -6.47 11.56 7.87
N ASP A 163 -7.47 12.21 8.46
CA ASP A 163 -8.86 11.76 8.38
C ASP A 163 -9.43 12.14 7.00
N GLU A 164 -10.07 11.20 6.36
CA GLU A 164 -10.63 11.34 5.03
C GLU A 164 -12.15 11.47 5.08
N TYR A 165 -12.69 12.29 4.21
CA TYR A 165 -14.11 12.28 3.84
C TYR A 165 -14.24 12.36 2.32
N PHE A 166 -15.37 11.95 1.80
CA PHE A 166 -15.71 12.08 0.39
C PHE A 166 -16.70 13.22 0.18
N GLY A 167 -16.41 14.03 -0.83
CA GLY A 167 -17.24 15.17 -1.25
C GLY A 167 -17.41 15.19 -2.77
N ALA A 168 -18.33 16.02 -3.24
CA ALA A 168 -18.49 16.29 -4.66
C ALA A 168 -17.57 17.42 -5.11
N TYR A 169 -16.81 17.21 -6.17
CA TYR A 169 -15.89 18.20 -6.74
C TYR A 169 -16.11 18.37 -8.23
N ALA A 170 -15.97 19.61 -8.70
CA ALA A 170 -16.01 19.94 -10.11
C ALA A 170 -14.83 20.86 -10.48
N ALA A 171 -14.54 20.99 -11.76
CA ALA A 171 -13.62 22.02 -12.26
C ALA A 171 -14.13 23.40 -11.85
N ARG A 172 -13.17 24.31 -11.53
CA ARG A 172 -13.57 25.69 -11.18
C ARG A 172 -14.36 26.33 -12.33
N GLY A 173 -15.52 26.90 -12.01
CA GLY A 173 -16.43 27.50 -13.00
C GLY A 173 -17.34 26.51 -13.70
N PHE A 174 -17.31 25.23 -13.33
CA PHE A 174 -18.30 24.26 -13.78
C PHE A 174 -19.69 24.64 -13.25
N ASP A 175 -20.65 24.72 -14.16
CA ASP A 175 -22.04 25.06 -13.83
C ASP A 175 -22.92 23.82 -13.95
N ALA A 176 -23.23 23.21 -12.82
CA ALA A 176 -24.10 22.06 -12.74
C ALA A 176 -25.56 22.34 -13.21
N HIS A 177 -25.95 23.60 -13.28
CA HIS A 177 -27.27 24.02 -13.73
C HIS A 177 -27.31 24.28 -15.23
N ARG A 178 -26.17 24.65 -15.84
CA ARG A 178 -26.05 24.96 -17.27
C ARG A 178 -26.06 23.72 -18.16
N SER A 179 -25.76 22.56 -17.63
CA SER A 179 -25.63 21.31 -18.38
C SER A 179 -26.97 20.73 -18.89
N GLY A 180 -28.02 21.54 -19.04
CA GLY A 180 -29.23 21.20 -19.71
C GLY A 180 -29.92 19.94 -19.16
N GLU A 181 -30.20 18.98 -20.04
CA GLU A 181 -30.96 17.75 -19.73
C GLU A 181 -30.05 16.66 -19.06
N ARG A 182 -28.74 16.76 -19.15
CA ARG A 182 -27.82 15.71 -18.76
C ARG A 182 -26.78 16.22 -17.74
N LEU A 183 -26.51 15.44 -16.70
CA LEU A 183 -25.47 15.68 -15.70
C LEU A 183 -24.52 14.48 -15.63
N ASP A 184 -23.24 14.69 -15.98
CA ASP A 184 -22.21 13.64 -15.86
C ASP A 184 -21.74 13.56 -14.41
N LEU A 185 -22.06 12.44 -13.73
CA LEU A 185 -21.62 12.09 -12.39
C LEU A 185 -20.54 11.02 -12.48
N ILE A 186 -19.40 11.33 -11.90
CA ILE A 186 -18.19 10.49 -11.98
C ILE A 186 -17.98 9.82 -10.63
N GLU A 187 -17.74 8.52 -10.64
CA GLU A 187 -17.44 7.75 -9.43
C GLU A 187 -16.32 6.74 -9.66
N THR A 188 -15.66 6.39 -8.59
CA THR A 188 -14.64 5.33 -8.60
C THR A 188 -15.28 4.02 -8.17
N VAL A 189 -14.99 2.95 -8.95
CA VAL A 189 -15.39 1.58 -8.62
C VAL A 189 -14.17 0.89 -8.00
N TRP A 190 -14.19 0.75 -6.68
CA TRP A 190 -13.08 0.11 -5.97
C TRP A 190 -13.15 -1.41 -6.08
N GLU A 191 -12.01 -2.07 -6.35
CA GLU A 191 -11.88 -3.52 -6.34
C GLU A 191 -12.24 -4.13 -4.97
N THR A 192 -11.93 -3.41 -3.89
CA THR A 192 -12.27 -3.81 -2.52
C THR A 192 -13.35 -2.87 -2.00
N PRO A 193 -14.49 -3.41 -1.52
CA PRO A 193 -15.54 -2.58 -0.94
C PRO A 193 -15.01 -1.74 0.23
N LEU A 194 -15.35 -0.47 0.24
CA LEU A 194 -15.07 0.42 1.36
C LEU A 194 -15.97 0.07 2.55
N PRO A 195 -15.54 0.31 3.79
CA PRO A 195 -16.33 0.01 4.98
C PRO A 195 -17.58 0.91 5.10
N THR A 196 -17.62 2.01 4.36
CA THR A 196 -18.72 2.98 4.32
C THR A 196 -19.29 3.06 2.92
N THR A 197 -20.57 3.37 2.81
CA THR A 197 -21.24 3.55 1.51
C THR A 197 -20.87 4.91 0.93
N ILE A 198 -20.02 4.91 -0.08
CA ILE A 198 -19.60 6.10 -0.82
C ILE A 198 -20.18 5.99 -2.22
N ASP A 199 -21.36 6.57 -2.42
CA ASP A 199 -22.05 6.58 -3.70
C ASP A 199 -22.84 7.87 -3.91
N TRP A 200 -23.20 8.14 -5.14
CA TRP A 200 -23.98 9.30 -5.52
C TRP A 200 -25.37 9.36 -4.88
N PRO A 201 -26.14 8.25 -4.78
CA PRO A 201 -27.43 8.27 -4.08
C PRO A 201 -27.31 8.74 -2.62
N SER A 202 -26.29 8.30 -1.88
CA SER A 202 -26.08 8.70 -0.50
C SER A 202 -25.69 10.18 -0.40
N TRP A 203 -24.81 10.64 -1.29
CA TRP A 203 -24.40 12.04 -1.32
C TRP A 203 -25.55 12.94 -1.74
N CYS A 204 -26.30 12.61 -2.79
CA CYS A 204 -27.44 13.41 -3.28
C CYS A 204 -28.52 13.57 -2.21
N ARG A 205 -28.85 12.50 -1.50
CA ARG A 205 -29.79 12.53 -0.37
C ARG A 205 -29.31 13.48 0.72
N ALA A 206 -28.06 13.39 1.11
CA ALA A 206 -27.47 14.26 2.13
C ALA A 206 -27.42 15.75 1.69
N ALA A 207 -27.26 15.98 0.38
CA ALA A 207 -27.20 17.32 -0.22
C ALA A 207 -28.59 17.91 -0.56
N GLY A 208 -29.67 17.13 -0.48
CA GLY A 208 -30.99 17.52 -0.99
C GLY A 208 -31.01 17.68 -2.51
N ARG A 209 -30.22 16.87 -3.24
CA ARG A 209 -30.03 16.93 -4.69
C ARG A 209 -30.53 15.66 -5.42
N ASP A 210 -31.52 14.96 -4.87
CA ASP A 210 -32.04 13.73 -5.45
C ASP A 210 -32.45 13.87 -6.93
N ALA A 211 -32.93 15.04 -7.34
CA ALA A 211 -33.25 15.35 -8.75
C ALA A 211 -32.02 15.24 -9.69
N TRP A 212 -30.79 15.23 -9.19
CA TRP A 212 -29.61 15.01 -10.01
C TRP A 212 -29.58 13.59 -10.55
N LEU A 213 -30.04 12.62 -9.78
CA LEU A 213 -30.05 11.21 -10.16
C LEU A 213 -30.98 10.92 -11.35
N GLU A 214 -32.06 11.71 -11.50
CA GLU A 214 -33.04 11.54 -12.61
C GLU A 214 -32.42 11.89 -13.98
N ARG A 215 -31.41 12.78 -14.00
CA ARG A 215 -30.73 13.23 -15.22
C ARG A 215 -29.26 12.83 -15.28
N ALA A 216 -28.80 12.01 -14.32
CA ALA A 216 -27.43 11.59 -14.22
C ALA A 216 -27.02 10.65 -15.36
N VAL A 217 -25.81 10.85 -15.84
CA VAL A 217 -25.09 9.85 -16.62
C VAL A 217 -23.84 9.50 -15.85
N PHE A 218 -23.79 8.25 -15.40
CA PHE A 218 -22.69 7.78 -14.59
C PHE A 218 -21.49 7.43 -15.46
N ARG A 219 -20.32 7.88 -15.01
CA ARG A 219 -19.03 7.50 -15.56
C ARG A 219 -18.22 6.84 -14.45
N HIS A 220 -17.68 5.66 -14.74
CA HIS A 220 -16.96 4.85 -13.79
C HIS A 220 -15.48 4.78 -14.16
N TYR A 221 -14.63 4.91 -13.15
CA TYR A 221 -13.20 4.69 -13.27
C TYR A 221 -12.77 3.69 -12.18
N ASP A 222 -11.74 2.91 -12.44
CA ASP A 222 -11.18 1.92 -11.53
C ASP A 222 -10.13 2.51 -10.57
N ASP A 223 -9.71 3.75 -10.80
CA ASP A 223 -8.82 4.50 -9.92
C ASP A 223 -9.29 5.95 -9.79
N GLU A 224 -9.24 6.46 -8.56
CA GLU A 224 -9.71 7.81 -8.22
C GLU A 224 -8.88 8.90 -8.90
N GLN A 225 -7.62 8.63 -9.21
CA GLN A 225 -6.78 9.52 -9.99
C GLN A 225 -7.43 9.83 -11.36
N TYR A 226 -7.98 8.83 -12.03
CA TYR A 226 -8.63 9.02 -13.33
C TYR A 226 -9.95 9.78 -13.21
N ALA A 227 -10.72 9.51 -12.15
CA ALA A 227 -11.92 10.26 -11.84
C ALA A 227 -11.61 11.76 -11.65
N LEU A 228 -10.57 12.09 -10.87
CA LEU A 228 -10.14 13.46 -10.65
C LEU A 228 -9.57 14.11 -11.93
N GLN A 229 -8.84 13.36 -12.76
CA GLN A 229 -8.38 13.88 -14.06
C GLN A 229 -9.57 14.22 -14.98
N ALA A 230 -10.61 13.40 -15.03
CA ALA A 230 -11.80 13.69 -15.82
C ALA A 230 -12.47 15.01 -15.37
N VAL A 231 -12.58 15.21 -14.05
CA VAL A 231 -13.14 16.45 -13.47
C VAL A 231 -12.28 17.67 -13.79
N LEU A 232 -10.97 17.56 -13.66
CA LEU A 232 -10.02 18.66 -13.99
C LEU A 232 -10.19 19.14 -15.44
N HIS A 233 -10.62 18.24 -16.33
CA HIS A 233 -10.90 18.56 -17.74
C HIS A 233 -12.38 18.92 -17.97
N GLY A 234 -13.13 19.21 -16.92
CA GLY A 234 -14.52 19.69 -17.04
C GLY A 234 -15.54 18.63 -17.51
N GLN A 235 -15.24 17.34 -17.35
CA GLN A 235 -16.09 16.25 -17.85
C GLN A 235 -17.27 15.91 -16.93
N GLY A 236 -17.46 16.65 -15.83
CA GLY A 236 -18.55 16.41 -14.88
C GLY A 236 -18.18 16.72 -13.45
N ILE A 237 -18.89 16.08 -12.53
CA ILE A 237 -18.70 16.19 -11.08
C ILE A 237 -18.24 14.84 -10.57
N ALA A 238 -17.15 14.78 -9.80
CA ALA A 238 -16.72 13.54 -9.15
C ALA A 238 -17.07 13.53 -7.66
N LEU A 239 -17.50 12.35 -7.19
CA LEU A 239 -17.50 12.01 -5.79
C LEU A 239 -16.09 11.47 -5.46
N ALA A 240 -15.31 12.24 -4.71
CA ALA A 240 -13.88 11.98 -4.53
C ALA A 240 -13.40 12.29 -3.11
N SER A 241 -12.23 11.71 -2.77
CA SER A 241 -11.52 11.90 -1.51
C SER A 241 -11.10 13.35 -1.29
N SER A 242 -11.39 13.86 -0.10
CA SER A 242 -10.91 15.19 0.35
C SER A 242 -9.39 15.28 0.37
N VAL A 243 -8.70 14.18 0.64
CA VAL A 243 -7.24 14.12 0.70
C VAL A 243 -6.63 14.22 -0.69
N LEU A 244 -7.19 13.47 -1.65
CA LEU A 244 -6.69 13.45 -3.02
C LEU A 244 -7.05 14.71 -3.80
N ALA A 245 -8.22 15.31 -3.52
CA ALA A 245 -8.64 16.56 -4.14
C ALA A 245 -7.95 17.80 -3.56
N ALA A 246 -7.37 17.73 -2.34
CA ALA A 246 -6.91 18.86 -1.56
C ALA A 246 -6.03 19.84 -2.33
N GLU A 247 -4.99 19.36 -3.00
CA GLU A 247 -4.05 20.23 -3.71
C GLU A 247 -4.69 20.95 -4.89
N HIS A 248 -5.59 20.30 -5.59
CA HIS A 248 -6.32 20.90 -6.70
C HIS A 248 -7.33 21.95 -6.23
N VAL A 249 -7.92 21.75 -5.05
CA VAL A 249 -8.78 22.76 -4.40
C VAL A 249 -7.96 23.95 -3.92
N GLU A 250 -6.83 23.73 -3.24
CA GLU A 250 -5.91 24.79 -2.81
C GLU A 250 -5.40 25.63 -3.98
N ARG A 251 -5.09 25.00 -5.11
CA ARG A 251 -4.66 25.69 -6.35
C ARG A 251 -5.82 26.32 -7.11
N GLY A 252 -7.05 26.12 -6.67
CA GLY A 252 -8.24 26.64 -7.33
C GLY A 252 -8.58 26.01 -8.67
N ALA A 253 -8.04 24.83 -8.99
CA ALA A 253 -8.39 24.06 -10.17
C ALA A 253 -9.71 23.29 -9.99
N LEU A 254 -9.96 22.79 -8.79
CA LEU A 254 -11.22 22.18 -8.37
C LEU A 254 -11.96 23.06 -7.36
N ALA A 255 -13.28 22.94 -7.36
CA ALA A 255 -14.15 23.54 -6.36
C ALA A 255 -15.04 22.45 -5.75
N PRO A 256 -15.21 22.41 -4.41
CA PRO A 256 -16.18 21.52 -3.78
C PRO A 256 -17.60 22.04 -4.06
N ILE A 257 -18.49 21.11 -4.32
CA ILE A 257 -19.91 21.37 -4.44
C ILE A 257 -20.57 20.96 -3.13
N GLU A 258 -21.40 21.84 -2.57
CA GLU A 258 -22.00 21.67 -1.23
C GLU A 258 -20.96 21.21 -0.19
N PRO A 259 -19.96 22.04 0.16
CA PRO A 259 -18.81 21.64 0.98
C PRO A 259 -19.17 21.19 2.41
N SER A 260 -20.40 21.46 2.85
CA SER A 260 -20.94 20.96 4.11
C SER A 260 -21.36 19.49 4.06
N VAL A 261 -21.59 18.94 2.85
CA VAL A 261 -22.01 17.55 2.64
C VAL A 261 -20.78 16.69 2.50
N ARG A 262 -20.59 15.77 3.47
CA ARG A 262 -19.45 14.88 3.57
C ARG A 262 -19.93 13.48 3.85
N LEU A 263 -19.40 12.51 3.10
CA LEU A 263 -19.55 11.10 3.43
C LEU A 263 -18.27 10.65 4.15
N ASP A 264 -18.44 9.90 5.23
CA ASP A 264 -17.31 9.44 6.03
C ASP A 264 -16.42 8.50 5.21
N GLY A 265 -15.14 8.80 5.17
CA GLY A 265 -14.10 7.98 4.57
C GLY A 265 -13.36 7.15 5.63
N ALA A 266 -12.21 6.65 5.23
CA ALA A 266 -11.28 5.98 6.12
C ALA A 266 -10.28 7.00 6.70
N ARG A 267 -9.28 6.51 7.44
CA ARG A 267 -8.13 7.31 7.88
C ARG A 267 -6.90 6.84 7.12
N PHE A 268 -6.11 7.78 6.61
CA PHE A 268 -4.77 7.46 6.16
C PHE A 268 -3.86 7.26 7.36
N VAL A 269 -3.18 6.13 7.37
CA VAL A 269 -2.20 5.76 8.39
C VAL A 269 -0.85 5.43 7.76
N ALA A 270 0.22 5.75 8.47
CA ALA A 270 1.54 5.25 8.17
C ALA A 270 1.83 4.03 9.04
N LEU A 271 2.32 2.97 8.43
CA LEU A 271 2.57 1.68 9.05
C LEU A 271 4.03 1.29 8.84
N CYS A 272 4.74 0.95 9.90
CA CYS A 272 6.06 0.33 9.82
C CYS A 272 6.20 -0.80 10.85
N ARG A 273 7.28 -1.57 10.73
CA ARG A 273 7.60 -2.58 11.75
C ARG A 273 8.03 -1.89 13.05
N PRO A 274 7.70 -2.46 14.23
CA PRO A 274 8.21 -1.96 15.50
C PRO A 274 9.75 -1.85 15.51
N GLY A 275 10.27 -0.77 16.09
CA GLY A 275 11.70 -0.46 16.08
C GLY A 275 12.21 0.16 14.76
N ARG A 276 11.29 0.69 13.94
CA ARG A 276 11.57 1.33 12.65
C ARG A 276 10.90 2.70 12.49
N GLU A 277 10.43 3.26 13.58
CA GLU A 277 9.78 4.58 13.68
C GLU A 277 10.70 5.73 13.26
#